data_bb5b191421c10f1c23e74b97e4134842
#
_entry.id   bb5b191421c10f1c23e74b97e4134842
#
_cell.length_a   1.000
_cell.length_b   1.000
_cell.length_c   1.000
_cell.angle_alpha   90.00
_cell.angle_beta   90.00
_cell.angle_gamma   90.00
#
_symmetry.space_group_name_H-M   'P 1'
#
loop_
_entity.id
_entity.type
_entity.pdbx_description
1 polymer ?
#
loop_
_entity_poly.entity_id
_entity_poly.type
_entity_poly.pdbx_seq_one_letter_code
_entity_poly.pdbx_strand_id
1 'polypeptide(L)'
;MRIQIALTGRVNAGKSTLLNLISGQESAITSAERGTTTDIVEKAMELRPLGAVLLLDTAGIDDTSALGADRRKRTSKAVDRADCLVIVTTPGIWGEYELELLAEANARKIPALAVINKADTAEISDAFRKLVASGCGSAPLEVAACNKAEREKFLNSFTALLLKLLPDDALQPPPLLRDLLPSGSLVVMMTPIDIQAPRGRLILPQVQAIRDVLDGHSICVTAQEDAFPEIYSRFTRLPDLVVCDSQAVSKMISTLPPGVVCTTFSILFARQKGDLEQLSTGAAAIASLRPGDKVMIAEACTHHASGDDIGRVKIPRLLEKTAGGKLDIQIVSGSDFPEDISGYKLAVHCGGCMLNRRAMLNRLAEFKAHAVPVVNYGVCISYCSEVLEKVLSPFPETAERFRSELDKHR
;
A
#
# COMPACT_ATOMS: atom_id res chain seq x y z
N MET A 1 7.97 5.51 0.39
CA MET A 1 7.02 4.82 -0.53
C MET A 1 7.36 5.20 -1.97
N ARG A 2 6.93 4.43 -2.97
CA ARG A 2 7.06 4.80 -4.38
C ARG A 2 5.72 5.31 -4.88
N ILE A 3 5.70 6.43 -5.56
CA ILE A 3 4.51 6.93 -6.25
C ILE A 3 4.23 5.98 -7.42
N GLN A 4 3.01 5.48 -7.55
CA GLN A 4 2.62 4.56 -8.61
C GLN A 4 1.82 5.31 -9.68
N ILE A 5 2.28 5.26 -10.92
CA ILE A 5 1.70 5.95 -12.07
C ILE A 5 1.28 4.91 -13.09
N ALA A 6 -0.04 4.77 -13.33
CA ALA A 6 -0.56 3.85 -14.33
C ALA A 6 -0.64 4.53 -15.69
N LEU A 7 -0.03 3.92 -16.71
CA LEU A 7 -0.13 4.31 -18.11
C LEU A 7 -1.22 3.48 -18.77
N THR A 8 -2.30 4.13 -19.19
CA THR A 8 -3.46 3.49 -19.83
C THR A 8 -3.74 4.14 -21.19
N GLY A 9 -4.55 3.50 -22.00
CA GLY A 9 -4.93 4.02 -23.32
C GLY A 9 -5.12 2.91 -24.33
N ARG A 10 -5.61 3.27 -25.51
CA ARG A 10 -5.92 2.30 -26.58
C ARG A 10 -4.70 1.52 -27.05
N VAL A 11 -4.95 0.41 -27.77
CA VAL A 11 -3.90 -0.32 -28.50
C VAL A 11 -3.23 0.65 -29.47
N ASN A 12 -1.92 0.55 -29.61
CA ASN A 12 -1.13 1.42 -30.49
C ASN A 12 -1.10 2.92 -30.15
N ALA A 13 -1.64 3.37 -29.01
CA ALA A 13 -1.46 4.77 -28.56
C ALA A 13 -0.01 5.11 -28.20
N GLY A 14 0.86 4.09 -28.09
CA GLY A 14 2.30 4.27 -27.83
C GLY A 14 2.66 4.35 -26.34
N LYS A 15 1.89 3.66 -25.46
CA LYS A 15 2.15 3.59 -24.03
C LYS A 15 3.57 3.11 -23.70
N SER A 16 3.96 1.98 -24.26
CA SER A 16 5.31 1.42 -24.04
C SER A 16 6.43 2.29 -24.62
N THR A 17 6.16 3.01 -25.73
CA THR A 17 7.09 4.00 -26.26
C THR A 17 7.23 5.19 -25.33
N LEU A 18 6.12 5.66 -24.76
CA LEU A 18 6.11 6.73 -23.77
C LEU A 18 6.83 6.28 -22.48
N LEU A 19 6.59 5.05 -22.01
CA LEU A 19 7.30 4.46 -20.88
C LEU A 19 8.82 4.48 -21.12
N ASN A 20 9.26 4.10 -22.32
CA ASN A 20 10.67 4.11 -22.70
C ASN A 20 11.24 5.54 -22.75
N LEU A 21 10.48 6.50 -23.28
CA LEU A 21 10.87 7.92 -23.27
C LEU A 21 11.05 8.42 -21.84
N ILE A 22 10.09 8.19 -20.96
CA ILE A 22 10.14 8.60 -19.55
C ILE A 22 11.35 7.96 -18.87
N SER A 23 11.52 6.66 -18.98
CA SER A 23 12.59 5.94 -18.28
C SER A 23 13.99 6.15 -18.85
N GLY A 24 14.08 6.63 -20.09
CA GLY A 24 15.37 6.80 -20.79
C GLY A 24 16.07 5.49 -21.15
N GLN A 25 15.40 4.36 -21.02
CA GLN A 25 15.93 3.04 -21.33
C GLN A 25 15.05 2.38 -22.39
N GLU A 26 15.64 1.83 -23.41
CA GLU A 26 14.96 0.87 -24.25
C GLU A 26 14.79 -0.38 -23.40
N SER A 27 13.59 -0.59 -22.88
CA SER A 27 13.25 -1.89 -22.31
C SER A 27 13.25 -2.87 -23.48
N ALA A 28 14.34 -3.61 -23.64
CA ALA A 28 14.18 -4.96 -24.14
C ALA A 28 13.13 -5.60 -23.23
N ILE A 29 12.05 -6.10 -23.82
CA ILE A 29 11.04 -6.90 -23.13
C ILE A 29 11.78 -8.11 -22.56
N THR A 30 12.27 -7.98 -21.34
CA THR A 30 12.87 -9.06 -20.56
C THR A 30 11.97 -9.35 -19.38
N SER A 31 10.74 -9.75 -19.66
CA SER A 31 10.19 -10.88 -18.91
C SER A 31 10.50 -12.10 -19.77
N ALA A 32 11.50 -12.85 -19.38
CA ALA A 32 11.73 -14.17 -19.87
C ALA A 32 10.44 -14.98 -19.68
N GLU A 33 10.05 -15.65 -20.75
CA GLU A 33 8.98 -16.59 -20.99
C GLU A 33 7.88 -16.04 -21.87
N ARG A 34 8.07 -16.20 -23.17
CA ARG A 34 7.01 -16.20 -24.18
C ARG A 34 6.02 -17.30 -23.80
N GLY A 35 4.91 -16.93 -23.18
CA GLY A 35 3.86 -17.91 -22.85
C GLY A 35 2.74 -17.39 -21.98
N THR A 36 2.95 -16.34 -21.18
CA THR A 36 1.93 -15.71 -20.33
C THR A 36 1.89 -14.21 -20.56
N THR A 37 1.30 -13.79 -21.66
CA THR A 37 1.12 -12.39 -22.11
C THR A 37 0.08 -11.65 -21.29
N THR A 38 0.22 -11.62 -19.98
CA THR A 38 -0.87 -11.14 -19.14
C THR A 38 -0.49 -10.24 -17.98
N ASP A 39 0.77 -9.94 -17.74
CA ASP A 39 1.18 -9.17 -16.57
C ASP A 39 1.38 -7.68 -16.86
N ILE A 40 1.01 -6.84 -15.88
CA ILE A 40 1.31 -5.41 -15.87
C ILE A 40 2.83 -5.28 -15.85
N VAL A 41 3.39 -4.56 -16.83
CA VAL A 41 4.83 -4.29 -16.85
C VAL A 41 5.13 -3.17 -15.85
N GLU A 42 5.94 -3.48 -14.85
CA GLU A 42 6.34 -2.54 -13.81
C GLU A 42 7.75 -2.02 -14.06
N LYS A 43 7.93 -0.71 -14.03
CA LYS A 43 9.23 -0.08 -14.17
C LYS A 43 9.49 0.92 -13.04
N ALA A 44 10.42 0.57 -12.16
CA ALA A 44 10.85 1.45 -11.08
C ALA A 44 11.95 2.40 -11.57
N MET A 45 11.82 3.69 -11.23
CA MET A 45 12.82 4.71 -11.52
C MET A 45 12.78 5.84 -10.48
N GLU A 46 13.78 6.72 -10.54
CA GLU A 46 13.77 7.98 -9.81
C GLU A 46 13.43 9.13 -10.74
N LEU A 47 12.39 9.89 -10.41
CA LEU A 47 11.91 11.04 -11.18
C LEU A 47 12.00 12.29 -10.30
N ARG A 48 13.04 13.11 -10.51
CA ARG A 48 13.24 14.33 -9.70
C ARG A 48 12.25 15.43 -10.09
N PRO A 49 11.69 16.17 -9.11
CA PRO A 49 11.90 16.08 -7.66
C PRO A 49 10.92 15.13 -6.93
N LEU A 50 10.09 14.37 -7.64
CA LEU A 50 9.10 13.43 -7.06
C LEU A 50 9.75 12.28 -6.25
N GLY A 51 10.99 11.91 -6.56
CA GLY A 51 11.67 10.78 -5.95
C GLY A 51 11.38 9.45 -6.64
N ALA A 52 11.28 8.37 -5.88
CA ALA A 52 11.07 7.03 -6.42
C ALA A 52 9.65 6.86 -6.97
N VAL A 53 9.53 6.52 -8.24
CA VAL A 53 8.26 6.23 -8.93
C VAL A 53 8.24 4.80 -9.45
N LEU A 54 7.04 4.24 -9.59
CA LEU A 54 6.77 2.97 -10.24
C LEU A 54 5.79 3.23 -11.38
N LEU A 55 6.25 3.07 -12.60
CA LEU A 55 5.40 3.16 -13.79
C LEU A 55 4.77 1.79 -14.03
N LEU A 56 3.45 1.76 -14.21
CA LEU A 56 2.66 0.58 -14.49
C LEU A 56 2.15 0.67 -15.92
N ASP A 57 2.73 -0.11 -16.85
CA ASP A 57 2.25 -0.17 -18.23
C ASP A 57 1.12 -1.19 -18.34
N THR A 58 -0.04 -0.74 -18.74
CA THR A 58 -1.20 -1.60 -18.93
C THR A 58 -1.34 -2.00 -20.39
N ALA A 59 -1.77 -3.24 -20.65
CA ALA A 59 -2.11 -3.66 -22.00
C ALA A 59 -3.23 -2.77 -22.58
N GLY A 60 -3.05 -2.28 -23.81
CA GLY A 60 -4.08 -1.49 -24.50
C GLY A 60 -5.37 -2.29 -24.72
N ILE A 61 -6.51 -1.65 -24.56
CA ILE A 61 -7.82 -2.26 -24.72
C ILE A 61 -8.52 -1.57 -25.88
N ASP A 62 -8.79 -2.31 -26.97
CA ASP A 62 -9.65 -1.90 -28.07
C ASP A 62 -10.59 -3.05 -28.50
N ASP A 63 -10.66 -4.12 -27.70
CA ASP A 63 -11.24 -5.38 -28.14
C ASP A 63 -12.51 -5.71 -27.37
N THR A 64 -13.62 -5.88 -28.07
CA THR A 64 -14.90 -6.37 -27.55
C THR A 64 -14.95 -7.89 -27.35
N SER A 65 -13.83 -8.59 -27.60
CA SER A 65 -13.70 -10.03 -27.43
C SER A 65 -13.54 -10.44 -25.94
N ALA A 66 -13.58 -11.75 -25.66
CA ALA A 66 -13.32 -12.30 -24.32
C ALA A 66 -11.94 -11.87 -23.75
N LEU A 67 -10.93 -11.65 -24.63
CA LEU A 67 -9.64 -11.08 -24.28
C LEU A 67 -9.76 -9.61 -23.81
N GLY A 68 -10.74 -8.86 -24.29
CA GLY A 68 -11.02 -7.49 -23.86
C GLY A 68 -11.53 -7.40 -22.42
N ALA A 69 -12.31 -8.36 -21.95
CA ALA A 69 -12.79 -8.42 -20.56
C ALA A 69 -11.62 -8.63 -19.57
N ASP A 70 -10.70 -9.54 -19.90
CA ASP A 70 -9.50 -9.77 -19.09
C ASP A 70 -8.55 -8.56 -19.07
N ARG A 71 -8.41 -7.87 -20.19
CA ARG A 71 -7.62 -6.63 -20.28
C ARG A 71 -8.24 -5.51 -19.45
N ARG A 72 -9.58 -5.33 -19.49
CA ARG A 72 -10.29 -4.37 -18.61
C ARG A 72 -10.05 -4.67 -17.14
N LYS A 73 -10.21 -5.92 -16.72
CA LYS A 73 -9.94 -6.33 -15.33
C LYS A 73 -8.51 -6.01 -14.89
N ARG A 74 -7.52 -6.13 -15.77
CA ARG A 74 -6.11 -5.79 -15.48
C ARG A 74 -5.85 -4.30 -15.44
N THR A 75 -6.44 -3.53 -16.35
CA THR A 75 -6.36 -2.07 -16.30
C THR A 75 -6.98 -1.56 -15.00
N SER A 76 -8.14 -2.09 -14.60
CA SER A 76 -8.75 -1.76 -13.32
C SER A 76 -7.82 -2.08 -12.14
N LYS A 77 -7.14 -3.23 -12.14
CA LYS A 77 -6.14 -3.58 -11.11
C LYS A 77 -4.94 -2.61 -11.06
N ALA A 78 -4.49 -2.11 -12.21
CA ALA A 78 -3.43 -1.10 -12.25
C ALA A 78 -3.93 0.26 -11.73
N VAL A 79 -5.17 0.63 -12.10
CA VAL A 79 -5.82 1.85 -11.60
C VAL A 79 -6.02 1.77 -10.09
N ASP A 80 -6.44 0.64 -9.53
CA ASP A 80 -6.62 0.45 -8.08
C ASP A 80 -5.36 0.76 -7.26
N ARG A 81 -4.19 0.55 -7.85
CA ARG A 81 -2.89 0.78 -7.22
C ARG A 81 -2.29 2.15 -7.52
N ALA A 82 -2.82 2.85 -8.53
CA ALA A 82 -2.22 4.08 -9.02
C ALA A 82 -2.48 5.27 -8.09
N ASP A 83 -1.45 6.07 -7.87
CA ASP A 83 -1.56 7.39 -7.27
C ASP A 83 -1.92 8.46 -8.32
N CYS A 84 -1.65 8.18 -9.61
CA CYS A 84 -2.03 8.99 -10.75
C CYS A 84 -2.29 8.11 -11.98
N LEU A 85 -3.33 8.44 -12.74
CA LEU A 85 -3.63 7.82 -14.02
C LEU A 85 -3.12 8.69 -15.16
N VAL A 86 -2.38 8.12 -16.10
CA VAL A 86 -1.93 8.76 -17.33
C VAL A 86 -2.66 8.12 -18.49
N ILE A 87 -3.58 8.85 -19.12
CA ILE A 87 -4.31 8.40 -20.28
C ILE A 87 -3.54 8.82 -21.54
N VAL A 88 -3.00 7.82 -22.23
CA VAL A 88 -2.23 8.01 -23.48
C VAL A 88 -3.17 7.88 -24.64
N THR A 89 -3.30 8.97 -25.40
CA THR A 89 -4.10 9.04 -26.62
C THR A 89 -3.29 9.54 -27.80
N THR A 90 -3.90 9.63 -28.99
CA THR A 90 -3.29 10.17 -30.20
C THR A 90 -4.16 11.28 -30.78
N PRO A 91 -3.65 12.15 -31.68
CA PRO A 91 -4.42 13.22 -32.26
C PRO A 91 -5.77 12.74 -32.84
N GLY A 92 -6.85 13.42 -32.47
CA GLY A 92 -8.22 13.12 -32.93
C GLY A 92 -8.90 11.90 -32.28
N ILE A 93 -8.27 11.20 -31.37
CA ILE A 93 -8.84 10.01 -30.72
C ILE A 93 -9.14 10.33 -29.24
N TRP A 94 -10.43 10.54 -28.93
CA TRP A 94 -10.93 10.72 -27.58
C TRP A 94 -12.43 10.42 -27.57
N GLY A 95 -12.85 9.42 -26.83
CA GLY A 95 -14.24 8.96 -26.85
C GLY A 95 -14.64 8.16 -25.60
N GLU A 96 -15.58 7.26 -25.76
CA GLU A 96 -16.21 6.51 -24.67
C GLU A 96 -15.19 5.79 -23.76
N TYR A 97 -14.19 5.16 -24.35
CA TYR A 97 -13.16 4.44 -23.61
C TYR A 97 -12.37 5.35 -22.65
N GLU A 98 -11.93 6.52 -23.12
CA GLU A 98 -11.19 7.49 -22.30
C GLU A 98 -12.07 8.08 -21.19
N LEU A 99 -13.38 8.25 -21.50
CA LEU A 99 -14.36 8.73 -20.53
C LEU A 99 -14.66 7.68 -19.45
N GLU A 100 -14.72 6.39 -19.80
CA GLU A 100 -14.84 5.28 -18.84
C GLU A 100 -13.66 5.24 -17.89
N LEU A 101 -12.42 5.36 -18.39
CA LEU A 101 -11.23 5.41 -17.56
C LEU A 101 -11.24 6.61 -16.59
N LEU A 102 -11.69 7.76 -17.06
CA LEU A 102 -11.84 8.95 -16.22
C LEU A 102 -12.92 8.76 -15.15
N ALA A 103 -14.06 8.16 -15.50
CA ALA A 103 -15.11 7.85 -14.54
C ALA A 103 -14.61 6.89 -13.44
N GLU A 104 -13.85 5.88 -13.84
CA GLU A 104 -13.22 4.92 -12.92
C GLU A 104 -12.20 5.61 -11.99
N ALA A 105 -11.33 6.46 -12.54
CA ALA A 105 -10.36 7.24 -11.76
C ALA A 105 -11.05 8.19 -10.78
N ASN A 106 -12.10 8.89 -11.22
CA ASN A 106 -12.88 9.81 -10.39
C ASN A 106 -13.61 9.10 -9.26
N ALA A 107 -14.21 7.93 -9.51
CA ALA A 107 -14.87 7.12 -8.49
C ALA A 107 -13.89 6.72 -7.37
N ARG A 108 -12.62 6.52 -7.72
CA ARG A 108 -11.52 6.19 -6.78
C ARG A 108 -10.75 7.41 -6.29
N LYS A 109 -11.15 8.63 -6.70
CA LYS A 109 -10.46 9.88 -6.38
C LYS A 109 -8.97 9.87 -6.80
N ILE A 110 -8.66 9.23 -7.92
CA ILE A 110 -7.31 9.18 -8.50
C ILE A 110 -7.19 10.32 -9.49
N PRO A 111 -6.22 11.24 -9.35
CA PRO A 111 -5.99 12.27 -10.33
C PRO A 111 -5.59 11.66 -11.68
N ALA A 112 -6.12 12.22 -12.76
CA ALA A 112 -5.83 11.77 -14.10
C ALA A 112 -5.21 12.91 -14.92
N LEU A 113 -4.26 12.57 -15.79
CA LEU A 113 -3.73 13.48 -16.80
C LEU A 113 -3.74 12.79 -18.17
N ALA A 114 -3.85 13.57 -19.23
CA ALA A 114 -3.78 13.07 -20.59
C ALA A 114 -2.44 13.41 -21.26
N VAL A 115 -1.94 12.45 -22.03
CA VAL A 115 -0.80 12.63 -22.92
C VAL A 115 -1.24 12.34 -24.35
N ILE A 116 -1.22 13.36 -25.20
CA ILE A 116 -1.42 13.19 -26.64
C ILE A 116 -0.08 12.82 -27.26
N ASN A 117 0.10 11.54 -27.46
CA ASN A 117 1.30 10.99 -28.09
C ASN A 117 1.18 11.02 -29.62
N LYS A 118 2.31 10.79 -30.33
CA LYS A 118 2.39 10.91 -31.79
C LYS A 118 1.97 12.30 -32.29
N ALA A 119 2.34 13.32 -31.57
CA ALA A 119 2.06 14.72 -31.93
C ALA A 119 2.69 15.15 -33.25
N ASP A 120 3.61 14.37 -33.77
CA ASP A 120 4.26 14.52 -35.07
C ASP A 120 3.45 13.96 -36.27
N THR A 121 2.38 13.19 -36.01
CA THR A 121 1.63 12.51 -37.07
C THR A 121 0.47 13.33 -37.63
N ALA A 122 -0.08 14.27 -36.85
CA ALA A 122 -1.20 15.11 -37.27
C ALA A 122 -1.26 16.40 -36.42
N GLU A 123 -1.82 17.45 -36.99
CA GLU A 123 -2.06 18.70 -36.29
C GLU A 123 -3.10 18.50 -35.18
N ILE A 124 -2.80 19.01 -33.98
CA ILE A 124 -3.69 18.95 -32.83
C ILE A 124 -4.49 20.25 -32.78
N SER A 125 -5.81 20.18 -33.04
CA SER A 125 -6.66 21.36 -32.98
C SER A 125 -6.91 21.85 -31.56
N ASP A 126 -7.16 23.14 -31.38
CA ASP A 126 -7.50 23.72 -30.08
C ASP A 126 -8.83 23.14 -29.52
N ALA A 127 -9.76 22.79 -30.40
CA ALA A 127 -11.00 22.13 -30.00
C ALA A 127 -10.72 20.76 -29.37
N PHE A 128 -9.79 20.00 -29.94
CA PHE A 128 -9.40 18.69 -29.39
C PHE A 128 -8.64 18.85 -28.06
N ARG A 129 -7.73 19.82 -27.93
CA ARG A 129 -7.07 20.13 -26.65
C ARG A 129 -8.07 20.46 -25.56
N LYS A 130 -9.07 21.29 -25.85
CA LYS A 130 -10.14 21.66 -24.91
C LYS A 130 -11.00 20.45 -24.52
N LEU A 131 -11.34 19.58 -25.47
CA LEU A 131 -12.08 18.36 -25.22
C LEU A 131 -11.35 17.45 -24.24
N VAL A 132 -10.07 17.18 -24.47
CA VAL A 132 -9.24 16.34 -23.60
C VAL A 132 -9.05 17.01 -22.23
N ALA A 133 -8.79 18.31 -22.20
CA ALA A 133 -8.59 19.07 -20.96
C ALA A 133 -9.85 19.06 -20.08
N SER A 134 -11.05 19.13 -20.65
CA SER A 134 -12.31 19.14 -19.90
C SER A 134 -12.53 17.82 -19.15
N GLY A 135 -12.03 16.70 -19.69
CA GLY A 135 -12.10 15.40 -19.02
C GLY A 135 -11.12 15.25 -17.86
N CYS A 136 -9.90 15.73 -18.02
CA CYS A 136 -8.83 15.55 -17.03
C CYS A 136 -8.68 16.70 -16.03
N GLY A 137 -9.38 17.82 -16.20
CA GLY A 137 -9.23 19.02 -15.37
C GLY A 137 -7.87 19.73 -15.53
N SER A 138 -7.06 19.34 -16.49
CA SER A 138 -5.76 19.93 -16.80
C SER A 138 -5.47 19.88 -18.30
N ALA A 139 -4.62 20.80 -18.78
CA ALA A 139 -4.19 20.76 -20.16
C ALA A 139 -3.41 19.46 -20.46
N PRO A 140 -3.69 18.80 -21.60
CA PRO A 140 -2.94 17.62 -22.00
C PRO A 140 -1.49 17.97 -22.31
N LEU A 141 -0.59 16.99 -22.07
CA LEU A 141 0.78 17.06 -22.56
C LEU A 141 0.86 16.50 -23.96
N GLU A 142 1.64 17.13 -24.83
CA GLU A 142 1.84 16.71 -26.21
C GLU A 142 3.26 16.21 -26.40
N VAL A 143 3.44 15.08 -27.08
CA VAL A 143 4.76 14.50 -27.31
C VAL A 143 4.78 13.58 -28.53
N ALA A 144 5.90 13.58 -29.25
CA ALA A 144 6.26 12.50 -30.16
C ALA A 144 7.22 11.54 -29.40
N ALA A 145 6.68 10.54 -28.72
CA ALA A 145 7.47 9.69 -27.81
C ALA A 145 8.58 8.88 -28.52
N CYS A 146 8.54 8.77 -29.85
CA CYS A 146 9.62 8.20 -30.66
C CYS A 146 10.83 9.16 -30.80
N ASN A 147 10.63 10.48 -30.59
CA ASN A 147 11.69 11.49 -30.67
C ASN A 147 12.37 11.66 -29.30
N LYS A 148 13.53 11.02 -29.15
CA LYS A 148 14.31 11.08 -27.89
C LYS A 148 14.77 12.51 -27.52
N ALA A 149 14.88 13.43 -28.50
CA ALA A 149 15.27 14.82 -28.22
C ALA A 149 14.21 15.59 -27.40
N GLU A 150 12.96 15.17 -27.45
CA GLU A 150 11.88 15.79 -26.67
C GLU A 150 11.84 15.34 -25.20
N ARG A 151 12.63 14.33 -24.82
CA ARG A 151 12.58 13.70 -23.53
C ARG A 151 12.70 14.70 -22.36
N GLU A 152 13.71 15.54 -22.37
CA GLU A 152 13.96 16.46 -21.24
C GLU A 152 12.83 17.50 -21.10
N LYS A 153 12.39 18.09 -22.22
CA LYS A 153 11.26 19.03 -22.23
C LYS A 153 9.98 18.37 -21.73
N PHE A 154 9.70 17.14 -22.19
CA PHE A 154 8.53 16.39 -21.77
C PHE A 154 8.60 16.05 -20.28
N LEU A 155 9.72 15.53 -19.78
CA LEU A 155 9.89 15.19 -18.37
C LEU A 155 9.69 16.38 -17.44
N ASN A 156 10.20 17.56 -17.80
CA ASN A 156 10.01 18.79 -17.01
C ASN A 156 8.53 19.14 -16.91
N SER A 157 7.80 19.12 -18.02
CA SER A 157 6.36 19.41 -18.04
C SER A 157 5.55 18.33 -17.32
N PHE A 158 5.88 17.07 -17.54
CA PHE A 158 5.24 15.91 -16.91
C PHE A 158 5.40 15.94 -15.40
N THR A 159 6.61 16.17 -14.92
CA THR A 159 6.89 16.24 -13.48
C THR A 159 6.22 17.43 -12.83
N ALA A 160 6.25 18.60 -13.49
CA ALA A 160 5.57 19.81 -13.00
C ALA A 160 4.04 19.61 -12.89
N LEU A 161 3.44 18.89 -13.84
CA LEU A 161 2.01 18.59 -13.81
C LEU A 161 1.68 17.56 -12.73
N LEU A 162 2.49 16.50 -12.58
CA LEU A 162 2.33 15.52 -11.51
C LEU A 162 2.40 16.15 -10.12
N LEU A 163 3.34 17.08 -9.88
CA LEU A 163 3.45 17.81 -8.61
C LEU A 163 2.20 18.63 -8.27
N LYS A 164 1.47 19.09 -9.29
CA LYS A 164 0.21 19.85 -9.09
C LYS A 164 -1.00 18.94 -8.87
N LEU A 165 -0.99 17.76 -9.47
CA LEU A 165 -2.14 16.85 -9.48
C LEU A 165 -2.12 15.86 -8.33
N LEU A 166 -0.93 15.41 -7.93
CA LEU A 166 -0.79 14.42 -6.86
C LEU A 166 -1.20 15.05 -5.51
N PRO A 167 -2.00 14.34 -4.73
CA PRO A 167 -2.37 14.81 -3.39
C PRO A 167 -1.14 14.83 -2.46
N ASP A 168 -1.19 15.71 -1.45
CA ASP A 168 -0.08 15.94 -0.53
C ASP A 168 0.38 14.64 0.17
N ASP A 169 -0.52 13.74 0.50
CA ASP A 169 -0.22 12.47 1.15
C ASP A 169 0.50 11.45 0.23
N ALA A 170 0.41 11.61 -1.09
CA ALA A 170 1.20 10.86 -2.05
C ALA A 170 2.62 11.43 -2.19
N LEU A 171 2.74 12.77 -2.17
CA LEU A 171 4.02 13.48 -2.26
C LEU A 171 4.80 13.41 -0.94
N GLN A 172 4.09 13.56 0.18
CA GLN A 172 4.64 13.52 1.54
C GLN A 172 3.80 12.56 2.38
N PRO A 173 4.13 11.25 2.34
CA PRO A 173 3.41 10.29 3.14
C PRO A 173 3.45 10.66 4.62
N PRO A 174 2.39 10.39 5.39
CA PRO A 174 2.37 10.64 6.81
C PRO A 174 3.60 10.03 7.49
N PRO A 175 4.17 10.71 8.48
CA PRO A 175 5.30 10.16 9.23
C PRO A 175 4.90 8.83 9.88
N LEU A 176 5.88 7.96 10.06
CA LEU A 176 5.63 6.65 10.67
C LEU A 176 5.52 6.80 12.20
N LEU A 177 6.48 7.51 12.81
CA LEU A 177 6.54 7.71 14.27
C LEU A 177 7.19 9.04 14.71
N ARG A 178 7.90 9.75 13.83
CA ARG A 178 8.63 10.97 14.20
C ARG A 178 7.75 12.11 14.74
N ASP A 179 6.47 12.12 14.39
CA ASP A 179 5.48 13.09 14.87
C ASP A 179 4.89 12.73 16.25
N LEU A 180 5.16 11.52 16.74
CA LEU A 180 4.73 11.07 18.07
C LEU A 180 5.70 11.52 19.18
N LEU A 181 6.88 12.01 18.81
CA LEU A 181 7.98 12.24 19.72
C LEU A 181 8.64 13.60 19.47
N PRO A 182 9.07 14.31 20.51
CA PRO A 182 9.91 15.49 20.34
C PRO A 182 11.28 15.12 19.75
N SER A 183 11.93 16.09 19.10
CA SER A 183 13.32 15.94 18.63
C SER A 183 14.24 15.60 19.79
N GLY A 184 15.24 14.74 19.54
CA GLY A 184 16.19 14.27 20.57
C GLY A 184 15.67 13.11 21.43
N SER A 185 14.48 12.56 21.10
CA SER A 185 13.94 11.39 21.79
C SER A 185 14.81 10.14 21.58
N LEU A 186 14.77 9.24 22.55
CA LEU A 186 15.41 7.92 22.49
C LEU A 186 14.38 6.86 22.12
N VAL A 187 14.51 6.27 20.94
CA VAL A 187 13.67 5.17 20.45
C VAL A 187 14.47 3.87 20.46
N VAL A 188 13.93 2.83 21.10
CA VAL A 188 14.54 1.50 21.11
C VAL A 188 13.70 0.55 20.29
N MET A 189 14.33 -0.15 19.34
CA MET A 189 13.67 -1.10 18.45
C MET A 189 14.11 -2.53 18.72
N MET A 190 13.17 -3.39 19.07
CA MET A 190 13.37 -4.84 19.14
C MET A 190 13.16 -5.43 17.74
N THR A 191 14.23 -5.86 17.12
CA THR A 191 14.25 -6.37 15.75
C THR A 191 14.73 -7.82 15.74
N PRO A 192 13.81 -8.80 15.80
CA PRO A 192 14.20 -10.20 15.62
C PRO A 192 14.82 -10.39 14.24
N ILE A 193 15.79 -11.29 14.15
CA ILE A 193 16.35 -11.69 12.86
C ILE A 193 15.35 -12.65 12.21
N ASP A 194 14.62 -12.12 11.24
CA ASP A 194 13.68 -12.92 10.46
C ASP A 194 14.45 -13.86 9.51
N ILE A 195 14.20 -15.17 9.67
CA ILE A 195 14.83 -16.21 8.83
C ILE A 195 14.39 -16.06 7.36
N GLN A 196 13.21 -15.46 7.11
CA GLN A 196 12.70 -15.21 5.76
C GLN A 196 13.27 -13.94 5.14
N ALA A 197 13.93 -13.07 5.92
CA ALA A 197 14.59 -11.90 5.38
C ALA A 197 15.84 -12.28 4.57
N PRO A 198 16.15 -11.56 3.48
CA PRO A 198 17.40 -11.77 2.77
C PRO A 198 18.60 -11.59 3.70
N ARG A 199 19.58 -12.49 3.60
CA ARG A 199 20.81 -12.43 4.43
C ARG A 199 21.43 -11.03 4.43
N GLY A 200 21.79 -10.55 5.61
CA GLY A 200 22.46 -9.26 5.79
C GLY A 200 21.53 -8.04 5.64
N ARG A 201 20.21 -8.21 5.66
CA ARG A 201 19.24 -7.12 5.53
C ARG A 201 18.23 -7.14 6.67
N LEU A 202 17.84 -5.95 7.10
CA LEU A 202 16.62 -5.73 7.87
C LEU A 202 15.41 -5.75 6.93
N ILE A 203 14.25 -6.11 7.44
CA ILE A 203 13.01 -6.02 6.67
C ILE A 203 12.57 -4.56 6.48
N LEU A 204 11.80 -4.31 5.43
CA LEU A 204 11.40 -2.95 5.03
C LEU A 204 10.78 -2.12 6.16
N PRO A 205 9.86 -2.65 7.00
CA PRO A 205 9.31 -1.90 8.13
C PRO A 205 10.36 -1.39 9.12
N GLN A 206 11.33 -2.23 9.44
CA GLN A 206 12.41 -1.87 10.37
C GLN A 206 13.26 -0.74 9.80
N VAL A 207 13.69 -0.85 8.54
CA VAL A 207 14.50 0.18 7.86
C VAL A 207 13.75 1.51 7.78
N GLN A 208 12.45 1.48 7.42
CA GLN A 208 11.64 2.70 7.32
C GLN A 208 11.44 3.36 8.69
N ALA A 209 11.22 2.58 9.75
CA ALA A 209 11.08 3.13 11.09
C ALA A 209 12.40 3.75 11.60
N ILE A 210 13.54 3.10 11.40
CA ILE A 210 14.87 3.67 11.73
C ILE A 210 15.05 4.99 10.98
N ARG A 211 14.77 5.03 9.69
CA ARG A 211 14.90 6.23 8.89
C ARG A 211 13.98 7.36 9.38
N ASP A 212 12.75 7.06 9.74
CA ASP A 212 11.79 8.07 10.20
C ASP A 212 12.20 8.67 11.57
N VAL A 213 12.80 7.86 12.46
CA VAL A 213 13.40 8.37 13.72
C VAL A 213 14.52 9.37 13.43
N LEU A 214 15.40 9.04 12.49
CA LEU A 214 16.54 9.91 12.11
C LEU A 214 16.04 11.20 11.43
N ASP A 215 15.02 11.11 10.59
CA ASP A 215 14.39 12.28 9.96
C ASP A 215 13.70 13.20 11.00
N GLY A 216 13.29 12.64 12.16
CA GLY A 216 12.79 13.36 13.33
C GLY A 216 13.88 13.89 14.26
N HIS A 217 15.16 13.85 13.86
CA HIS A 217 16.32 14.25 14.68
C HIS A 217 16.38 13.56 16.05
N SER A 218 15.96 12.29 16.11
CA SER A 218 15.93 11.46 17.31
C SER A 218 16.96 10.34 17.27
N ILE A 219 17.22 9.69 18.40
CA ILE A 219 18.20 8.62 18.55
C ILE A 219 17.50 7.28 18.38
N CYS A 220 18.03 6.41 17.52
CA CYS A 220 17.51 5.05 17.32
C CYS A 220 18.54 4.03 17.79
N VAL A 221 18.14 3.18 18.73
CA VAL A 221 18.91 2.00 19.14
C VAL A 221 18.16 0.74 18.73
N THR A 222 18.82 -0.14 18.01
CA THR A 222 18.24 -1.39 17.50
C THR A 222 18.94 -2.57 18.14
N ALA A 223 18.18 -3.52 18.67
CA ALA A 223 18.72 -4.70 19.33
C ALA A 223 17.83 -5.93 19.05
N GLN A 224 18.44 -7.10 19.14
CA GLN A 224 17.72 -8.38 19.10
C GLN A 224 17.00 -8.64 20.42
N GLU A 225 16.02 -9.53 20.38
CA GLU A 225 15.18 -9.90 21.52
C GLU A 225 15.97 -10.30 22.77
N ASP A 226 17.09 -11.01 22.60
CA ASP A 226 17.87 -11.54 23.73
C ASP A 226 18.66 -10.48 24.47
N ALA A 227 18.94 -9.34 23.82
CA ALA A 227 19.61 -8.21 24.44
C ALA A 227 18.65 -7.32 25.26
N PHE A 228 17.34 -7.49 25.10
CA PHE A 228 16.35 -6.57 25.68
C PHE A 228 16.30 -6.57 27.23
N PRO A 229 16.45 -7.68 27.94
CA PRO A 229 16.49 -7.64 29.41
C PRO A 229 17.56 -6.71 29.97
N GLU A 230 18.70 -6.60 29.27
CA GLU A 230 19.84 -5.82 29.73
C GLU A 230 19.96 -4.44 29.08
N ILE A 231 19.22 -4.19 27.96
CA ILE A 231 19.42 -2.97 27.15
C ILE A 231 19.15 -1.70 27.94
N TYR A 232 18.15 -1.73 28.83
CA TYR A 232 17.74 -0.56 29.61
C TYR A 232 18.82 -0.12 30.64
N SER A 233 19.63 -1.06 31.15
CA SER A 233 20.71 -0.75 32.08
C SER A 233 21.87 0.00 31.41
N ARG A 234 21.91 0.01 30.09
CA ARG A 234 22.98 0.71 29.32
C ARG A 234 22.64 2.18 29.03
N PHE A 235 21.43 2.63 29.37
CA PHE A 235 21.00 4.00 29.16
C PHE A 235 20.99 4.81 30.45
N THR A 236 21.30 6.09 30.34
CA THR A 236 21.24 7.04 31.48
C THR A 236 19.81 7.48 31.77
N ARG A 237 18.88 7.27 30.82
CA ARG A 237 17.46 7.53 30.96
C ARG A 237 16.66 6.43 30.26
N LEU A 238 15.41 6.24 30.65
CA LEU A 238 14.51 5.32 29.94
C LEU A 238 14.20 5.82 28.51
N PRO A 239 13.95 4.92 27.57
CA PRO A 239 13.51 5.30 26.22
C PRO A 239 12.14 5.98 26.25
N ASP A 240 11.93 6.91 25.32
CA ASP A 240 10.68 7.61 25.13
C ASP A 240 9.65 6.71 24.40
N LEU A 241 10.16 5.81 23.55
CA LEU A 241 9.33 4.84 22.83
C LEU A 241 10.10 3.54 22.61
N VAL A 242 9.41 2.41 22.80
CA VAL A 242 9.90 1.08 22.39
C VAL A 242 9.01 0.53 21.28
N VAL A 243 9.63 0.05 20.21
CA VAL A 243 8.94 -0.52 19.04
C VAL A 243 9.43 -1.94 18.82
N CYS A 244 8.53 -2.89 18.57
CA CYS A 244 8.92 -4.27 18.25
C CYS A 244 8.19 -4.85 17.04
N ASP A 245 8.66 -5.98 16.57
CA ASP A 245 7.88 -6.84 15.68
C ASP A 245 6.69 -7.44 16.42
N SER A 246 5.56 -7.58 15.75
CA SER A 246 4.31 -8.09 16.37
C SER A 246 4.48 -9.51 16.94
N GLN A 247 5.39 -10.32 16.38
CA GLN A 247 5.67 -11.65 16.89
C GLN A 247 6.43 -11.64 18.22
N ALA A 248 7.17 -10.57 18.50
CA ALA A 248 7.96 -10.40 19.72
C ALA A 248 7.23 -9.59 20.79
N VAL A 249 5.97 -9.20 20.56
CA VAL A 249 5.22 -8.26 21.41
C VAL A 249 5.11 -8.73 22.86
N SER A 250 4.83 -10.02 23.09
CA SER A 250 4.73 -10.56 24.45
C SER A 250 6.08 -10.50 25.21
N LYS A 251 7.18 -10.76 24.49
CA LYS A 251 8.54 -10.67 25.07
C LYS A 251 8.90 -9.21 25.37
N MET A 252 8.58 -8.27 24.46
CA MET A 252 8.76 -6.85 24.72
C MET A 252 8.03 -6.40 25.97
N ILE A 253 6.73 -6.70 26.07
CA ILE A 253 5.90 -6.28 27.20
C ILE A 253 6.43 -6.84 28.54
N SER A 254 6.91 -8.09 28.56
CA SER A 254 7.45 -8.69 29.79
C SER A 254 8.76 -8.06 30.28
N THR A 255 9.49 -7.39 29.38
CA THR A 255 10.77 -6.73 29.70
C THR A 255 10.66 -5.21 29.81
N LEU A 256 9.50 -4.64 29.46
CA LEU A 256 9.30 -3.19 29.37
C LEU A 256 9.30 -2.55 30.76
N PRO A 257 10.14 -1.52 31.03
CA PRO A 257 10.08 -0.80 32.28
C PRO A 257 8.73 -0.10 32.49
N PRO A 258 8.26 0.05 33.75
CA PRO A 258 7.04 0.77 34.04
C PRO A 258 7.04 2.20 33.47
N GLY A 259 5.92 2.62 32.88
CA GLY A 259 5.75 3.96 32.34
C GLY A 259 6.32 4.19 30.92
N VAL A 260 7.10 3.25 30.37
CA VAL A 260 7.62 3.36 29.00
C VAL A 260 6.50 3.09 28.00
N VAL A 261 6.37 3.99 27.03
CA VAL A 261 5.42 3.88 25.91
C VAL A 261 5.92 2.86 24.91
N CYS A 262 5.05 2.04 24.36
CA CYS A 262 5.44 1.03 23.39
C CYS A 262 4.40 0.82 22.28
N THR A 263 4.89 0.33 21.15
CA THR A 263 4.04 -0.05 20.01
C THR A 263 4.70 -1.13 19.16
N THR A 264 4.09 -1.50 18.04
CA THR A 264 4.66 -2.45 17.09
C THR A 264 4.83 -1.81 15.71
N PHE A 265 5.77 -2.33 14.91
CA PHE A 265 5.90 -1.90 13.51
C PHE A 265 4.58 -2.02 12.75
N SER A 266 3.81 -3.08 12.98
CA SER A 266 2.53 -3.29 12.31
C SER A 266 1.48 -2.24 12.64
N ILE A 267 1.44 -1.72 13.88
CA ILE A 267 0.55 -0.62 14.29
C ILE A 267 0.99 0.69 13.65
N LEU A 268 2.28 0.98 13.65
CA LEU A 268 2.82 2.17 12.98
C LEU A 268 2.49 2.16 11.48
N PHE A 269 2.65 1.01 10.81
CA PHE A 269 2.28 0.87 9.40
C PHE A 269 0.77 0.87 9.15
N ALA A 270 -0.04 0.35 10.07
CA ALA A 270 -1.50 0.47 10.01
C ALA A 270 -1.94 1.94 9.98
N ARG A 271 -1.27 2.79 10.78
CA ARG A 271 -1.47 4.24 10.80
C ARG A 271 -1.00 4.91 9.51
N GLN A 272 0.22 4.60 9.06
CA GLN A 272 0.82 5.25 7.91
C GLN A 272 0.16 4.88 6.59
N LYS A 273 -0.12 3.59 6.38
CA LYS A 273 -0.65 3.08 5.10
C LYS A 273 -2.16 2.89 5.07
N GLY A 274 -2.76 2.66 6.23
CA GLY A 274 -4.17 2.35 6.36
C GLY A 274 -4.93 3.35 7.22
N ASP A 275 -5.90 2.83 7.91
CA ASP A 275 -6.72 3.48 8.92
C ASP A 275 -6.58 2.70 10.24
N LEU A 276 -5.73 3.22 11.15
CA LEU A 276 -5.46 2.54 12.42
C LEU A 276 -6.72 2.41 13.27
N GLU A 277 -7.60 3.40 13.22
CA GLU A 277 -8.84 3.37 13.97
C GLU A 277 -9.76 2.23 13.49
N GLN A 278 -10.00 2.15 12.17
CA GLN A 278 -10.80 1.07 11.59
C GLN A 278 -10.21 -0.31 11.91
N LEU A 279 -8.89 -0.46 11.79
CA LEU A 279 -8.19 -1.72 12.05
C LEU A 279 -8.20 -2.11 13.54
N SER A 280 -8.12 -1.14 14.43
CA SER A 280 -8.12 -1.38 15.88
C SER A 280 -9.54 -1.67 16.41
N THR A 281 -10.55 -0.89 15.97
CA THR A 281 -11.95 -1.15 16.34
C THR A 281 -12.45 -2.46 15.76
N GLY A 282 -12.00 -2.84 14.54
CA GLY A 282 -12.29 -4.16 13.96
C GLY A 282 -11.83 -5.34 14.83
N ALA A 283 -10.79 -5.15 15.67
CA ALA A 283 -10.33 -6.19 16.59
C ALA A 283 -11.38 -6.56 17.67
N ALA A 284 -12.30 -5.67 17.99
CA ALA A 284 -13.38 -5.97 18.94
C ALA A 284 -14.26 -7.14 18.47
N ALA A 285 -14.43 -7.31 17.15
CA ALA A 285 -15.20 -8.42 16.59
C ALA A 285 -14.58 -9.79 16.90
N ILE A 286 -13.28 -9.86 17.23
CA ILE A 286 -12.63 -11.12 17.63
C ILE A 286 -13.25 -11.66 18.94
N ALA A 287 -13.70 -10.77 19.84
CA ALA A 287 -14.35 -11.18 21.11
C ALA A 287 -15.65 -11.96 20.89
N SER A 288 -16.35 -11.69 19.79
CA SER A 288 -17.64 -12.31 19.46
C SER A 288 -17.55 -13.51 18.54
N LEU A 289 -16.34 -13.90 18.08
CA LEU A 289 -16.15 -15.07 17.22
C LEU A 289 -16.55 -16.36 17.94
N ARG A 290 -17.23 -17.23 17.19
CA ARG A 290 -17.67 -18.56 17.65
C ARG A 290 -17.21 -19.64 16.69
N PRO A 291 -17.08 -20.91 17.16
CA PRO A 291 -16.79 -22.03 16.28
C PRO A 291 -17.74 -22.09 15.09
N GLY A 292 -17.19 -22.25 13.90
CA GLY A 292 -17.91 -22.27 12.63
C GLY A 292 -18.08 -20.91 11.94
N ASP A 293 -17.74 -19.79 12.59
CA ASP A 293 -17.77 -18.47 11.94
C ASP A 293 -16.81 -18.39 10.78
N LYS A 294 -17.22 -17.69 9.72
CA LYS A 294 -16.40 -17.44 8.53
C LYS A 294 -15.43 -16.29 8.75
N VAL A 295 -14.16 -16.56 8.55
CA VAL A 295 -13.08 -15.55 8.65
C VAL A 295 -12.28 -15.53 7.36
N MET A 296 -12.08 -14.33 6.81
CA MET A 296 -11.21 -14.12 5.65
C MET A 296 -9.81 -13.77 6.10
N ILE A 297 -8.79 -14.42 5.55
CA ILE A 297 -7.40 -13.97 5.61
C ILE A 297 -7.03 -13.41 4.26
N ALA A 298 -6.80 -12.08 4.18
CA ALA A 298 -6.54 -11.36 2.95
C ALA A 298 -5.04 -11.06 2.82
N GLU A 299 -4.37 -11.76 1.91
CA GLU A 299 -2.96 -11.55 1.58
C GLU A 299 -2.82 -10.61 0.38
N ALA A 300 -1.98 -9.59 0.48
CA ALA A 300 -1.78 -8.62 -0.60
C ALA A 300 -0.89 -9.13 -1.75
N CYS A 301 -0.15 -10.20 -1.53
CA CYS A 301 0.76 -10.81 -2.51
C CYS A 301 0.68 -12.31 -2.46
N THR A 302 1.10 -12.95 -3.55
CA THR A 302 1.35 -14.39 -3.58
C THR A 302 2.80 -14.63 -3.15
N HIS A 303 3.02 -15.23 -1.99
CA HIS A 303 4.35 -15.65 -1.54
C HIS A 303 4.36 -17.15 -1.29
N HIS A 304 5.55 -17.73 -1.32
CA HIS A 304 5.71 -19.15 -1.03
C HIS A 304 5.54 -19.35 0.49
N ALA A 305 4.43 -19.96 0.89
CA ALA A 305 4.16 -20.22 2.30
C ALA A 305 5.16 -21.24 2.87
N SER A 306 5.85 -20.87 3.95
CA SER A 306 6.65 -21.80 4.75
C SER A 306 5.80 -22.43 5.85
N GLY A 307 6.29 -23.50 6.47
CA GLY A 307 5.56 -24.21 7.53
C GLY A 307 5.19 -23.37 8.77
N ASP A 308 5.78 -22.17 8.93
CA ASP A 308 5.54 -21.23 10.02
C ASP A 308 4.90 -19.91 9.54
N ASP A 309 4.17 -19.94 8.44
CA ASP A 309 3.53 -18.78 7.86
C ASP A 309 2.57 -18.09 8.85
N ILE A 310 2.71 -16.75 8.97
CA ILE A 310 1.92 -15.96 9.93
C ILE A 310 0.43 -16.01 9.58
N GLY A 311 0.08 -15.76 8.31
CA GLY A 311 -1.30 -15.69 7.85
C GLY A 311 -1.97 -17.05 7.80
N ARG A 312 -1.23 -18.09 7.36
CA ARG A 312 -1.81 -19.40 7.07
C ARG A 312 -1.76 -20.36 8.24
N VAL A 313 -0.90 -20.12 9.23
CA VAL A 313 -0.70 -21.02 10.37
C VAL A 313 -0.91 -20.34 11.71
N LYS A 314 -0.20 -19.23 11.98
CA LYS A 314 -0.21 -18.61 13.32
C LYS A 314 -1.53 -17.90 13.62
N ILE A 315 -2.03 -17.07 12.72
CA ILE A 315 -3.29 -16.33 12.90
C ILE A 315 -4.48 -17.27 13.03
N PRO A 316 -4.68 -18.29 12.17
CA PRO A 316 -5.71 -19.29 12.36
C PRO A 316 -5.71 -19.89 13.75
N ARG A 317 -4.55 -20.37 14.23
CA ARG A 317 -4.43 -20.97 15.57
C ARG A 317 -4.77 -20.00 16.70
N LEU A 318 -4.37 -18.73 16.58
CA LEU A 318 -4.69 -17.71 17.58
C LEU A 318 -6.18 -17.43 17.62
N LEU A 319 -6.82 -17.24 16.47
CA LEU A 319 -8.25 -16.97 16.38
C LEU A 319 -9.10 -18.14 16.84
N GLU A 320 -8.76 -19.37 16.43
CA GLU A 320 -9.45 -20.60 16.89
C GLU A 320 -9.33 -20.80 18.40
N LYS A 321 -8.17 -20.48 18.98
CA LYS A 321 -7.98 -20.52 20.43
C LYS A 321 -8.88 -19.49 21.12
N THR A 322 -8.97 -18.28 20.58
CA THR A 322 -9.83 -17.20 21.14
C THR A 322 -11.30 -17.53 20.98
N ALA A 323 -11.74 -18.07 19.84
CA ALA A 323 -13.11 -18.47 19.55
C ALA A 323 -13.55 -19.75 20.31
N GLY A 324 -12.63 -20.46 20.94
CA GLY A 324 -12.92 -21.72 21.64
C GLY A 324 -13.18 -22.92 20.73
N GLY A 325 -12.82 -22.86 19.44
CA GLY A 325 -13.00 -23.96 18.49
C GLY A 325 -12.63 -23.60 17.06
N LYS A 326 -12.89 -24.52 16.13
CA LYS A 326 -12.57 -24.39 14.71
C LYS A 326 -13.40 -23.30 14.05
N LEU A 327 -12.75 -22.52 13.16
CA LEU A 327 -13.34 -21.47 12.32
C LEU A 327 -13.34 -21.91 10.86
N ASP A 328 -14.26 -21.38 10.05
CA ASP A 328 -14.26 -21.52 8.60
C ASP A 328 -13.36 -20.43 7.99
N ILE A 329 -12.06 -20.75 7.85
CA ILE A 329 -11.05 -19.79 7.41
C ILE A 329 -10.81 -19.92 5.91
N GLN A 330 -11.04 -18.82 5.20
CA GLN A 330 -10.73 -18.71 3.77
C GLN A 330 -9.56 -17.75 3.55
N ILE A 331 -8.56 -18.22 2.78
CA ILE A 331 -7.38 -17.43 2.44
C ILE A 331 -7.52 -16.92 1.03
N VAL A 332 -7.45 -15.59 0.89
CA VAL A 332 -7.53 -14.89 -0.41
C VAL A 332 -6.20 -14.18 -0.63
N SER A 333 -5.54 -14.47 -1.75
CA SER A 333 -4.22 -13.91 -2.07
C SER A 333 -4.26 -13.01 -3.30
N GLY A 334 -3.46 -11.95 -3.28
CA GLY A 334 -3.33 -11.01 -4.39
C GLY A 334 -4.43 -9.96 -4.45
N SER A 335 -4.90 -9.64 -5.65
CA SER A 335 -5.94 -8.64 -5.90
C SER A 335 -7.34 -9.22 -6.08
N ASP A 336 -7.49 -10.55 -6.01
CA ASP A 336 -8.76 -11.23 -6.28
C ASP A 336 -9.55 -11.38 -4.97
N PHE A 337 -10.27 -10.32 -4.59
CA PHE A 337 -11.29 -10.42 -3.55
C PHE A 337 -12.51 -11.16 -4.10
N PRO A 338 -13.21 -11.97 -3.28
CA PRO A 338 -14.53 -12.48 -3.64
C PRO A 338 -15.48 -11.31 -3.95
N GLU A 339 -16.37 -11.47 -4.95
CA GLU A 339 -17.35 -10.43 -5.29
C GLU A 339 -18.31 -10.14 -4.12
N ASP A 340 -18.62 -11.15 -3.32
CA ASP A 340 -19.40 -11.01 -2.09
C ASP A 340 -18.57 -11.38 -0.86
N ILE A 341 -18.31 -10.38 -0.02
CA ILE A 341 -17.61 -10.53 1.25
C ILE A 341 -18.54 -10.35 2.46
N SER A 342 -19.83 -10.13 2.27
CA SER A 342 -20.79 -9.81 3.34
C SER A 342 -20.99 -10.96 4.35
N GLY A 343 -20.66 -12.19 3.97
CA GLY A 343 -20.78 -13.38 4.81
C GLY A 343 -19.68 -13.59 5.86
N TYR A 344 -18.62 -12.77 5.84
CA TYR A 344 -17.51 -12.92 6.78
C TYR A 344 -17.76 -12.16 8.08
N LYS A 345 -17.47 -12.81 9.21
CA LYS A 345 -17.53 -12.19 10.55
C LYS A 345 -16.30 -11.32 10.85
N LEU A 346 -15.19 -11.64 10.22
CA LEU A 346 -13.94 -10.91 10.37
C LEU A 346 -13.09 -11.07 9.10
N ALA A 347 -12.42 -10.00 8.70
CA ALA A 347 -11.33 -10.05 7.75
C ALA A 347 -10.00 -9.74 8.45
N VAL A 348 -8.97 -10.55 8.19
CA VAL A 348 -7.61 -10.34 8.69
C VAL A 348 -6.69 -10.04 7.51
N HIS A 349 -6.35 -8.78 7.33
CA HIS A 349 -5.51 -8.33 6.21
C HIS A 349 -4.03 -8.41 6.58
N CYS A 350 -3.18 -8.87 5.66
CA CYS A 350 -1.72 -8.81 5.88
C CYS A 350 -1.23 -7.36 6.00
N GLY A 351 0.01 -7.16 6.43
CA GLY A 351 0.61 -5.83 6.59
C GLY A 351 0.72 -5.00 5.30
N GLY A 352 0.41 -5.57 4.14
CA GLY A 352 0.40 -4.86 2.86
C GLY A 352 1.74 -4.21 2.51
N CYS A 353 2.86 -4.88 2.78
CA CYS A 353 4.20 -4.32 2.53
C CYS A 353 4.40 -3.92 1.05
N MET A 354 3.76 -4.63 0.13
CA MET A 354 3.79 -4.38 -1.31
C MET A 354 2.74 -3.37 -1.80
N LEU A 355 1.79 -2.98 -0.94
CA LEU A 355 0.76 -2.00 -1.27
C LEU A 355 1.25 -0.58 -0.94
N ASN A 356 0.85 0.39 -1.78
CA ASN A 356 0.89 1.79 -1.40
C ASN A 356 -0.30 2.15 -0.49
N ARG A 357 -0.32 3.37 0.04
CA ARG A 357 -1.38 3.83 0.93
C ARG A 357 -2.75 3.80 0.26
N ARG A 358 -2.84 4.25 -1.00
CA ARG A 358 -4.09 4.29 -1.77
C ARG A 358 -4.72 2.91 -1.90
N ALA A 359 -3.96 1.93 -2.35
CA ALA A 359 -4.45 0.56 -2.50
C ALA A 359 -4.92 -0.05 -1.16
N MET A 360 -4.23 0.26 -0.06
CA MET A 360 -4.65 -0.18 1.27
C MET A 360 -5.99 0.47 1.68
N LEU A 361 -6.11 1.79 1.52
CA LEU A 361 -7.34 2.52 1.88
C LEU A 361 -8.54 2.07 1.04
N ASN A 362 -8.34 1.79 -0.26
CA ASN A 362 -9.40 1.25 -1.12
C ASN A 362 -9.91 -0.11 -0.60
N ARG A 363 -9.01 -1.00 -0.20
CA ARG A 363 -9.38 -2.30 0.39
C ARG A 363 -10.14 -2.14 1.72
N LEU A 364 -9.67 -1.24 2.59
CA LEU A 364 -10.36 -0.96 3.85
C LEU A 364 -11.75 -0.37 3.63
N ALA A 365 -11.91 0.50 2.63
CA ALA A 365 -13.21 1.07 2.25
C ALA A 365 -14.18 -0.01 1.74
N GLU A 366 -13.68 -1.02 1.02
CA GLU A 366 -14.50 -2.15 0.55
C GLU A 366 -15.03 -2.98 1.73
N PHE A 367 -14.20 -3.34 2.71
CA PHE A 367 -14.66 -4.00 3.93
C PHE A 367 -15.70 -3.16 4.68
N LYS A 368 -15.47 -1.86 4.77
CA LYS A 368 -16.43 -0.93 5.42
C LYS A 368 -17.76 -0.86 4.68
N ALA A 369 -17.76 -0.84 3.34
CA ALA A 369 -18.97 -0.80 2.52
C ALA A 369 -19.85 -2.06 2.71
N HIS A 370 -19.23 -3.22 2.99
CA HIS A 370 -19.93 -4.48 3.25
C HIS A 370 -20.14 -4.76 4.75
N ALA A 371 -19.86 -3.77 5.62
CA ALA A 371 -19.95 -3.90 7.08
C ALA A 371 -19.16 -5.10 7.66
N VAL A 372 -18.05 -5.49 7.04
CA VAL A 372 -17.15 -6.55 7.51
C VAL A 372 -16.07 -5.94 8.39
N PRO A 373 -15.99 -6.30 9.69
CA PRO A 373 -14.89 -5.88 10.55
C PRO A 373 -13.55 -6.34 9.99
N VAL A 374 -12.55 -5.45 10.00
CA VAL A 374 -11.23 -5.76 9.46
C VAL A 374 -10.13 -5.40 10.44
N VAL A 375 -9.14 -6.29 10.56
CA VAL A 375 -7.90 -6.10 11.32
C VAL A 375 -6.70 -6.37 10.43
N ASN A 376 -5.52 -5.87 10.81
CA ASN A 376 -4.29 -6.37 10.22
C ASN A 376 -3.64 -7.47 11.08
N TYR A 377 -2.66 -8.18 10.53
CA TYR A 377 -1.95 -9.25 11.24
C TYR A 377 -1.42 -8.82 12.61
N GLY A 378 -0.81 -7.64 12.71
CA GLY A 378 -0.21 -7.16 13.95
C GLY A 378 -1.25 -6.78 15.01
N VAL A 379 -2.34 -6.14 14.62
CA VAL A 379 -3.47 -5.83 15.52
C VAL A 379 -4.12 -7.13 15.99
N CYS A 380 -4.35 -8.09 15.10
CA CYS A 380 -4.89 -9.41 15.44
C CYS A 380 -4.01 -10.14 16.45
N ILE A 381 -2.69 -10.22 16.21
CA ILE A 381 -1.74 -10.85 17.12
C ILE A 381 -1.73 -10.15 18.48
N SER A 382 -1.69 -8.81 18.49
CA SER A 382 -1.68 -8.03 19.72
C SER A 382 -2.96 -8.21 20.54
N TYR A 383 -4.12 -8.32 19.87
CA TYR A 383 -5.39 -8.61 20.52
C TYR A 383 -5.38 -10.01 21.14
N CYS A 384 -5.07 -11.04 20.36
CA CYS A 384 -5.03 -12.43 20.84
C CYS A 384 -3.95 -12.68 21.91
N SER A 385 -2.96 -11.79 22.01
CA SER A 385 -1.93 -11.79 23.07
C SER A 385 -2.30 -10.92 24.28
N GLU A 386 -3.51 -10.35 24.30
CA GLU A 386 -4.03 -9.50 25.39
C GLU A 386 -3.20 -8.23 25.66
N VAL A 387 -2.51 -7.72 24.65
CA VAL A 387 -1.61 -6.56 24.79
C VAL A 387 -2.00 -5.37 23.89
N LEU A 388 -3.11 -5.46 23.15
CA LEU A 388 -3.48 -4.45 22.15
C LEU A 388 -3.59 -3.05 22.75
N GLU A 389 -4.25 -2.88 23.87
CA GLU A 389 -4.36 -1.57 24.54
C GLU A 389 -2.98 -1.00 24.90
N LYS A 390 -2.06 -1.85 25.34
CA LYS A 390 -0.72 -1.44 25.73
C LYS A 390 0.07 -0.92 24.52
N VAL A 391 0.00 -1.59 23.38
CA VAL A 391 0.72 -1.19 22.18
C VAL A 391 0.01 -0.06 21.40
N LEU A 392 -1.24 0.26 21.75
CA LEU A 392 -1.95 1.46 21.30
C LEU A 392 -1.66 2.68 22.20
N SER A 393 -0.84 2.56 23.25
CA SER A 393 -0.54 3.68 24.16
C SER A 393 -0.03 4.98 23.50
N PRO A 394 0.68 4.97 22.34
CA PRO A 394 0.99 6.20 21.63
C PRO A 394 -0.23 6.85 20.94
N PHE A 395 -1.38 6.18 20.88
CA PHE A 395 -2.59 6.57 20.17
C PHE A 395 -3.82 6.54 21.10
N PRO A 396 -3.92 7.44 22.09
CA PRO A 396 -4.92 7.36 23.16
C PRO A 396 -6.36 7.39 22.64
N GLU A 397 -6.65 8.22 21.62
CA GLU A 397 -7.99 8.29 21.02
C GLU A 397 -8.39 6.97 20.35
N THR A 398 -7.46 6.34 19.64
CA THR A 398 -7.68 5.02 19.01
C THR A 398 -7.90 3.93 20.08
N ALA A 399 -7.12 3.97 21.16
CA ALA A 399 -7.27 3.02 22.28
C ALA A 399 -8.63 3.16 22.98
N GLU A 400 -9.12 4.40 23.14
CA GLU A 400 -10.44 4.67 23.72
C GLU A 400 -11.57 4.16 22.83
N ARG A 401 -11.49 4.41 21.52
CA ARG A 401 -12.48 3.92 20.54
C ARG A 401 -12.48 2.39 20.47
N PHE A 402 -11.32 1.77 20.51
CA PHE A 402 -11.21 0.31 20.58
C PHE A 402 -11.90 -0.24 21.82
N ARG A 403 -11.67 0.33 23.02
CA ARG A 403 -12.33 -0.06 24.28
C ARG A 403 -13.85 0.07 24.20
N SER A 404 -14.32 1.23 23.72
CA SER A 404 -15.76 1.47 23.52
C SER A 404 -16.41 0.46 22.57
N GLU A 405 -15.71 0.04 21.52
CA GLU A 405 -16.22 -0.96 20.60
C GLU A 405 -16.19 -2.38 21.21
N LEU A 406 -15.12 -2.70 21.94
CA LEU A 406 -14.99 -3.99 22.63
C LEU A 406 -16.12 -4.23 23.65
N ASP A 407 -16.54 -3.18 24.37
CA ASP A 407 -17.63 -3.27 25.34
C ASP A 407 -18.99 -3.61 24.71
N LYS A 408 -19.18 -3.32 23.42
CA LYS A 408 -20.39 -3.72 22.67
C LYS A 408 -20.39 -5.20 22.25
N HIS A 409 -19.20 -5.81 22.20
CA HIS A 409 -19.01 -7.21 21.80
C HIS A 409 -18.91 -8.19 22.98
N ARG A 410 -18.80 -7.69 24.20
CA ARG A 410 -18.86 -8.45 25.46
C ARG A 410 -20.28 -8.59 25.95
#